data_349352e61ceda7e548a9f74a3565145e
#
_entry.id   349352e61ceda7e548a9f74a3565145e
#
_cell.length_a   1.000
_cell.length_b   1.000
_cell.length_c   1.000
_cell.angle_alpha   90.00
_cell.angle_beta   90.00
_cell.angle_gamma   90.00
#
_symmetry.space_group_name_H-M   'P 1'
#
loop_
_entity.id
_entity.type
_entity.pdbx_description
1 polymer ?
#
loop_
_entity_poly.entity_id
_entity_poly.type
_entity_poly.pdbx_seq_one_letter_code
_entity_poly.pdbx_strand_id
1 'polypeptide(L)'
;MLKRSLAYLPSVALIVGLTAMTGPAIAADNGANLPEGEGKALVETFCVACHNTNYVNRVGGYSRDHWEELVLSMVDLEGAPQLGTIVDYLAENFPSTGDRLPTLVEGPVTVAFENWKVPTLGQMARDPVEAPDGMIWWVGQYAAGNLVGRLNPDTGEMKEFPLPVGSNPHSVTPGDDGYIWVSGNGNATIIRLDPATEEMKIYPMPDPTARD
;
A
#
# COMPACT_ATOMS: atom_id res chain seq x y z
N MET A 1 -60.48 23.90 -53.85
CA MET A 1 -60.27 24.38 -52.47
C MET A 1 -60.46 23.20 -51.53
N LEU A 2 -59.39 22.52 -51.14
CA LEU A 2 -59.43 21.42 -50.18
C LEU A 2 -58.96 21.96 -48.82
N LYS A 3 -59.86 21.96 -47.85
CA LYS A 3 -59.50 22.23 -46.43
C LYS A 3 -58.95 20.95 -45.80
N ARG A 4 -57.65 20.98 -45.39
CA ARG A 4 -57.03 19.93 -44.55
C ARG A 4 -57.29 20.27 -43.08
N SER A 5 -58.02 19.41 -42.39
CA SER A 5 -58.18 19.45 -40.94
C SER A 5 -56.97 18.81 -40.32
N LEU A 6 -56.24 19.57 -39.47
CA LEU A 6 -55.17 19.02 -38.58
C LEU A 6 -55.86 18.41 -37.36
N ALA A 7 -55.66 17.11 -37.17
CA ALA A 7 -56.02 16.43 -35.95
C ALA A 7 -54.93 16.61 -34.92
N TYR A 8 -55.27 17.16 -33.76
CA TYR A 8 -54.45 17.28 -32.59
C TYR A 8 -54.41 15.93 -31.89
N LEU A 9 -53.22 15.32 -31.78
CA LEU A 9 -52.97 14.16 -30.92
C LEU A 9 -52.46 14.65 -29.55
N PRO A 10 -53.02 14.19 -28.44
CA PRO A 10 -52.51 14.55 -27.12
C PRO A 10 -51.23 13.77 -26.82
N SER A 11 -50.17 14.51 -26.45
CA SER A 11 -48.92 13.95 -25.97
C SER A 11 -49.13 13.32 -24.59
N VAL A 12 -49.03 11.99 -24.52
CA VAL A 12 -48.95 11.26 -23.24
C VAL A 12 -47.53 11.36 -22.73
N ALA A 13 -47.33 12.16 -21.69
CA ALA A 13 -46.06 12.21 -20.96
C ALA A 13 -45.89 10.94 -20.12
N LEU A 14 -44.98 10.06 -20.53
CA LEU A 14 -44.59 8.90 -19.79
C LEU A 14 -43.64 9.35 -18.65
N ILE A 15 -44.15 9.46 -17.41
CA ILE A 15 -43.36 9.69 -16.24
C ILE A 15 -42.70 8.35 -15.86
N VAL A 16 -41.46 8.16 -16.25
CA VAL A 16 -40.64 7.04 -15.75
C VAL A 16 -40.21 7.40 -14.33
N GLY A 17 -40.89 6.83 -13.35
CA GLY A 17 -40.48 6.92 -11.95
C GLY A 17 -39.18 6.18 -11.73
N LEU A 18 -38.12 6.95 -11.51
CA LEU A 18 -36.82 6.41 -11.09
C LEU A 18 -36.97 6.04 -9.60
N THR A 19 -37.34 4.79 -9.31
CA THR A 19 -37.25 4.26 -7.95
C THR A 19 -35.75 4.05 -7.63
N ALA A 20 -35.17 4.96 -6.87
CA ALA A 20 -33.87 4.74 -6.27
C ALA A 20 -33.97 3.50 -5.37
N MET A 21 -33.36 2.40 -5.80
CA MET A 21 -33.13 1.25 -4.93
C MET A 21 -32.07 1.65 -3.89
N THR A 22 -32.52 2.14 -2.75
CA THR A 22 -31.69 2.23 -1.57
C THR A 22 -31.56 0.82 -0.99
N GLY A 23 -30.65 0.03 -1.57
CA GLY A 23 -30.14 -1.15 -0.89
C GLY A 23 -29.45 -0.71 0.42
N PRO A 24 -29.46 -1.52 1.47
CA PRO A 24 -28.69 -1.21 2.66
C PRO A 24 -27.24 -1.06 2.22
N ALA A 25 -26.66 0.13 2.47
CA ALA A 25 -25.22 0.30 2.36
C ALA A 25 -24.63 -0.71 3.33
N ILE A 26 -24.02 -1.77 2.82
CA ILE A 26 -23.17 -2.66 3.61
C ILE A 26 -22.06 -1.73 4.06
N ALA A 27 -22.08 -1.32 5.34
CA ALA A 27 -20.95 -0.65 5.95
C ALA A 27 -19.78 -1.60 5.74
N ALA A 28 -18.83 -1.20 4.89
CA ALA A 28 -17.59 -1.94 4.74
C ALA A 28 -17.01 -2.02 6.15
N ASP A 29 -16.69 -3.23 6.60
CA ASP A 29 -15.92 -3.40 7.83
C ASP A 29 -14.57 -2.71 7.57
N ASN A 30 -14.43 -1.49 8.10
CA ASN A 30 -13.25 -0.65 7.88
C ASN A 30 -12.01 -1.16 8.62
N GLY A 31 -12.09 -2.34 9.21
CA GLY A 31 -10.97 -3.08 9.75
C GLY A 31 -10.70 -2.78 11.23
N ALA A 32 -9.69 -2.00 11.57
CA ALA A 32 -9.29 -1.79 12.96
C ALA A 32 -10.35 -1.01 13.75
N ASN A 33 -10.62 -1.47 14.96
CA ASN A 33 -11.34 -0.67 15.95
C ASN A 33 -10.38 0.41 16.48
N LEU A 34 -10.38 1.57 15.84
CA LEU A 34 -9.51 2.68 16.20
C LEU A 34 -9.92 3.27 17.55
N PRO A 35 -8.97 3.64 18.43
CA PRO A 35 -9.26 4.33 19.68
C PRO A 35 -10.09 5.59 19.48
N GLU A 36 -10.96 5.90 20.45
CA GLU A 36 -11.70 7.17 20.42
C GLU A 36 -10.78 8.35 20.65
N GLY A 37 -10.97 9.43 19.89
CA GLY A 37 -10.16 10.63 20.02
C GLY A 37 -10.39 11.63 18.89
N GLU A 38 -9.85 12.82 19.08
CA GLU A 38 -9.80 13.84 18.05
C GLU A 38 -8.91 13.32 16.90
N GLY A 39 -9.43 13.31 15.69
CA GLY A 39 -8.72 12.79 14.51
C GLY A 39 -9.19 11.40 14.04
N LYS A 40 -9.86 10.59 14.89
CA LYS A 40 -10.39 9.28 14.49
C LYS A 40 -11.20 9.36 13.20
N ALA A 41 -12.18 10.25 13.14
CA ALA A 41 -13.05 10.42 11.97
C ALA A 41 -12.26 10.85 10.71
N LEU A 42 -11.19 11.61 10.87
CA LEU A 42 -10.31 11.98 9.75
C LEU A 42 -9.52 10.77 9.26
N VAL A 43 -8.93 9.97 10.16
CA VAL A 43 -8.25 8.73 9.79
C VAL A 43 -9.20 7.77 9.09
N GLU A 44 -10.41 7.58 9.61
CA GLU A 44 -11.46 6.75 8.99
C GLU A 44 -11.92 7.30 7.62
N THR A 45 -11.80 8.60 7.38
CA THR A 45 -12.19 9.21 6.10
C THR A 45 -11.08 9.13 5.07
N PHE A 46 -9.87 9.53 5.43
CA PHE A 46 -8.76 9.64 4.48
C PHE A 46 -8.05 8.31 4.24
N CYS A 47 -7.87 7.49 5.28
CA CYS A 47 -7.07 6.27 5.15
C CYS A 47 -7.82 5.10 4.51
N VAL A 48 -9.16 5.03 4.62
CA VAL A 48 -9.96 3.94 4.03
C VAL A 48 -10.21 4.09 2.53
N ALA A 49 -9.82 5.20 1.94
CA ALA A 49 -9.99 5.43 0.50
C ALA A 49 -9.23 4.38 -0.35
N CYS A 50 -8.11 3.86 0.16
CA CYS A 50 -7.23 2.93 -0.57
C CYS A 50 -7.14 1.56 0.09
N HIS A 51 -7.23 1.47 1.41
CA HIS A 51 -7.12 0.22 2.18
C HIS A 51 -7.86 0.35 3.52
N ASN A 52 -8.02 -0.75 4.25
CA ASN A 52 -8.64 -0.70 5.57
C ASN A 52 -7.67 -0.23 6.66
N THR A 53 -8.20 0.21 7.80
CA THR A 53 -7.42 0.76 8.92
C THR A 53 -6.63 -0.29 9.73
N ASN A 54 -6.76 -1.58 9.43
CA ASN A 54 -5.95 -2.63 10.07
C ASN A 54 -4.44 -2.41 9.89
N TYR A 55 -4.05 -1.73 8.82
CA TYR A 55 -2.65 -1.38 8.58
C TYR A 55 -2.08 -0.41 9.62
N VAL A 56 -2.89 0.48 10.17
CA VAL A 56 -2.47 1.40 11.24
C VAL A 56 -1.93 0.63 12.44
N ASN A 57 -2.65 -0.42 12.86
CA ASN A 57 -2.20 -1.28 13.97
C ASN A 57 -0.92 -2.07 13.65
N ARG A 58 -0.73 -2.43 12.39
CA ARG A 58 0.44 -3.23 11.96
C ARG A 58 1.71 -2.40 11.81
N VAL A 59 1.58 -1.16 11.34
CA VAL A 59 2.70 -0.25 11.14
C VAL A 59 2.93 0.69 12.32
N GLY A 60 2.11 0.64 13.36
CA GLY A 60 2.23 1.47 14.56
C GLY A 60 3.62 1.43 15.20
N GLY A 61 3.92 2.44 16.00
CA GLY A 61 5.22 2.58 16.65
C GLY A 61 6.16 3.57 15.97
N TYR A 62 5.63 4.49 15.19
CA TYR A 62 6.38 5.59 14.62
C TYR A 62 6.38 6.82 15.55
N SER A 63 7.43 7.65 15.47
CA SER A 63 7.41 8.99 16.03
C SER A 63 6.40 9.87 15.28
N ARG A 64 6.05 11.01 15.88
CA ARG A 64 5.15 11.97 15.23
C ARG A 64 5.63 12.37 13.83
N ASP A 65 6.92 12.67 13.69
CA ASP A 65 7.52 13.10 12.42
C ASP A 65 7.46 11.96 11.37
N HIS A 66 7.68 10.71 11.79
CA HIS A 66 7.55 9.57 10.91
C HIS A 66 6.10 9.28 10.51
N TRP A 67 5.12 9.54 11.40
CA TRP A 67 3.72 9.47 11.03
C TRP A 67 3.36 10.53 9.99
N GLU A 68 3.88 11.76 10.12
CA GLU A 68 3.67 12.83 9.14
C GLU A 68 4.23 12.46 7.77
N GLU A 69 5.48 12.00 7.73
CA GLU A 69 6.14 11.52 6.52
C GLU A 69 5.35 10.38 5.84
N LEU A 70 4.88 9.42 6.64
CA LEU A 70 4.09 8.30 6.14
C LEU A 70 2.74 8.76 5.57
N VAL A 71 2.01 9.62 6.26
CA VAL A 71 0.72 10.16 5.80
C VAL A 71 0.90 10.92 4.49
N LEU A 72 1.90 11.80 4.41
CA LEU A 72 2.19 12.58 3.21
C LEU A 72 2.66 11.71 2.02
N SER A 73 3.26 10.55 2.29
CA SER A 73 3.62 9.59 1.23
C SER A 73 2.41 8.91 0.57
N MET A 74 1.26 8.88 1.25
CA MET A 74 0.04 8.20 0.79
C MET A 74 -1.05 9.14 0.33
N VAL A 75 -1.14 10.33 0.94
CA VAL A 75 -2.23 11.29 0.71
C VAL A 75 -1.65 12.69 0.60
N ASP A 76 -2.03 13.43 -0.45
CA ASP A 76 -1.63 14.83 -0.63
C ASP A 76 -2.39 15.74 0.37
N LEU A 77 -1.83 15.89 1.55
CA LEU A 77 -2.32 16.74 2.62
C LEU A 77 -1.33 17.85 3.00
N GLU A 78 -0.31 18.11 2.18
CA GLU A 78 0.67 19.14 2.46
C GLU A 78 -0.03 20.53 2.59
N GLY A 79 0.18 21.18 3.73
CA GLY A 79 -0.48 22.45 4.04
C GLY A 79 -1.98 22.38 4.39
N ALA A 80 -2.57 21.19 4.39
CA ALA A 80 -3.96 21.01 4.78
C ALA A 80 -4.12 21.07 6.32
N PRO A 81 -5.16 21.75 6.84
CA PRO A 81 -5.36 21.87 8.30
C PRO A 81 -5.62 20.52 8.99
N GLN A 82 -6.06 19.50 8.26
CA GLN A 82 -6.35 18.17 8.78
C GLN A 82 -5.09 17.36 9.08
N LEU A 83 -3.96 17.64 8.41
CA LEU A 83 -2.72 16.86 8.54
C LEU A 83 -2.27 16.79 10.01
N GLY A 84 -2.17 17.92 10.69
CA GLY A 84 -1.75 17.97 12.10
C GLY A 84 -2.62 17.11 12.99
N THR A 85 -3.94 17.21 12.87
CA THR A 85 -4.89 16.43 13.67
C THR A 85 -4.78 14.91 13.41
N ILE A 86 -4.60 14.52 12.16
CA ILE A 86 -4.39 13.10 11.78
C ILE A 86 -3.09 12.59 12.41
N VAL A 87 -2.00 13.33 12.24
CA VAL A 87 -0.67 12.93 12.70
C VAL A 87 -0.61 12.88 14.23
N ASP A 88 -1.17 13.86 14.92
CA ASP A 88 -1.24 13.90 16.39
C ASP A 88 -2.04 12.71 16.93
N TYR A 89 -3.19 12.41 16.33
CA TYR A 89 -3.99 11.23 16.68
C TYR A 89 -3.21 9.92 16.50
N LEU A 90 -2.51 9.76 15.38
CA LEU A 90 -1.73 8.55 15.12
C LEU A 90 -0.55 8.42 16.07
N ALA A 91 0.16 9.51 16.37
CA ALA A 91 1.28 9.51 17.30
C ALA A 91 0.87 9.24 18.75
N GLU A 92 -0.30 9.74 19.17
CA GLU A 92 -0.84 9.52 20.50
C GLU A 92 -1.33 8.08 20.72
N ASN A 93 -2.08 7.56 19.76
CA ASN A 93 -2.74 6.26 19.90
C ASN A 93 -1.89 5.08 19.43
N PHE A 94 -0.87 5.32 18.57
CA PHE A 94 0.07 4.33 18.05
C PHE A 94 1.51 4.82 18.20
N PRO A 95 1.93 5.14 19.45
CA PRO A 95 3.23 5.75 19.70
C PRO A 95 4.39 4.82 19.37
N SER A 96 5.55 5.42 19.17
CA SER A 96 6.81 4.68 19.13
C SER A 96 7.05 4.04 20.51
N THR A 97 7.16 2.74 20.53
CA THR A 97 7.49 1.99 21.75
C THR A 97 9.01 1.94 22.02
N GLY A 98 9.77 2.76 21.31
CA GLY A 98 11.23 2.73 21.27
C GLY A 98 11.75 1.73 20.23
N ASP A 99 13.06 1.55 20.21
CA ASP A 99 13.68 0.57 19.34
C ASP A 99 13.11 -0.82 19.67
N ARG A 100 12.56 -1.49 18.68
CA ARG A 100 12.17 -2.89 18.79
C ARG A 100 13.43 -3.72 18.85
N LEU A 101 14.01 -3.83 20.04
CA LEU A 101 15.15 -4.69 20.24
C LEU A 101 14.72 -6.15 20.14
N PRO A 102 15.47 -6.99 19.42
CA PRO A 102 15.20 -8.41 19.38
C PRO A 102 15.31 -9.02 20.77
N THR A 103 14.43 -9.97 21.08
CA THR A 103 14.54 -10.76 22.29
C THR A 103 15.70 -11.74 22.12
N LEU A 104 16.76 -11.56 22.89
CA LEU A 104 17.86 -12.51 22.89
C LEU A 104 17.48 -13.74 23.73
N VAL A 105 17.62 -14.90 23.13
CA VAL A 105 17.50 -16.18 23.85
C VAL A 105 18.88 -16.54 24.41
N GLU A 106 18.96 -16.80 25.70
CA GLU A 106 20.20 -17.24 26.32
C GLU A 106 20.69 -18.56 25.70
N GLY A 107 21.96 -18.62 25.39
CA GLY A 107 22.57 -19.79 24.75
C GLY A 107 24.07 -19.62 24.51
N PRO A 108 24.73 -20.62 23.95
CA PRO A 108 26.18 -20.58 23.69
C PRO A 108 26.56 -19.69 22.49
N VAL A 109 25.56 -19.12 21.76
CA VAL A 109 25.79 -18.29 20.59
C VAL A 109 25.66 -16.82 21.00
N THR A 110 26.65 -16.00 20.71
CA THR A 110 26.56 -14.55 20.78
C THR A 110 25.96 -14.04 19.48
N VAL A 111 24.82 -13.35 19.57
CA VAL A 111 24.14 -12.74 18.42
C VAL A 111 24.36 -11.24 18.49
N ALA A 112 24.82 -10.67 17.37
CA ALA A 112 24.85 -9.23 17.16
C ALA A 112 23.79 -8.84 16.12
N PHE A 113 23.19 -7.68 16.28
CA PHE A 113 22.20 -7.15 15.37
C PHE A 113 22.67 -5.79 14.86
N GLU A 114 22.45 -5.57 13.59
CA GLU A 114 22.53 -4.27 12.96
C GLU A 114 21.18 -3.96 12.33
N ASN A 115 20.69 -2.74 12.54
CA ASN A 115 19.36 -2.34 12.08
C ASN A 115 19.49 -1.19 11.10
N TRP A 116 18.83 -1.33 9.96
CA TRP A 116 18.71 -0.27 8.95
C TRP A 116 17.25 0.08 8.74
N LYS A 117 16.97 1.38 8.74
CA LYS A 117 15.63 1.89 8.43
C LYS A 117 15.44 1.89 6.91
N VAL A 118 14.38 1.25 6.43
CA VAL A 118 14.01 1.30 5.00
C VAL A 118 13.62 2.72 4.58
N PRO A 119 13.95 3.16 3.36
CA PRO A 119 13.65 4.52 2.89
C PRO A 119 12.14 4.81 2.87
N THR A 120 11.33 3.94 2.28
CA THR A 120 9.88 4.10 2.24
C THR A 120 9.22 3.49 3.47
N LEU A 121 8.59 4.32 4.30
CA LEU A 121 7.88 3.87 5.50
C LEU A 121 6.59 3.12 5.14
N GLY A 122 6.19 2.19 6.00
CA GLY A 122 4.93 1.46 5.86
C GLY A 122 4.85 0.49 4.69
N GLN A 123 5.97 0.21 4.03
CA GLN A 123 6.00 -0.66 2.85
C GLN A 123 5.71 -2.15 3.13
N MET A 124 5.70 -2.58 4.39
CA MET A 124 5.62 -3.99 4.79
C MET A 124 6.65 -4.85 4.04
N ALA A 125 7.92 -4.62 4.33
CA ALA A 125 9.03 -5.36 3.74
C ALA A 125 8.90 -6.87 4.04
N ARG A 126 9.07 -7.70 2.99
CA ARG A 126 8.89 -9.15 3.03
C ARG A 126 9.96 -9.87 2.23
N ASP A 127 10.08 -11.16 2.52
CA ASP A 127 10.85 -12.15 1.78
C ASP A 127 12.28 -11.69 1.45
N PRO A 128 13.07 -11.27 2.46
CA PRO A 128 14.45 -10.88 2.22
C PRO A 128 15.26 -12.08 1.73
N VAL A 129 16.07 -11.84 0.70
CA VAL A 129 16.94 -12.86 0.12
C VAL A 129 18.29 -12.28 -0.24
N GLU A 130 19.36 -13.02 0.03
CA GLU A 130 20.71 -12.67 -0.40
C GLU A 130 20.91 -13.11 -1.86
N ALA A 131 21.40 -12.18 -2.66
CA ALA A 131 21.82 -12.46 -4.05
C ALA A 131 23.31 -12.90 -4.10
N PRO A 132 23.74 -13.52 -5.19
CA PRO A 132 25.13 -14.00 -5.34
C PRO A 132 26.21 -12.90 -5.20
N ASP A 133 25.84 -11.64 -5.36
CA ASP A 133 26.71 -10.47 -5.17
C ASP A 133 26.78 -9.97 -3.72
N GLY A 134 26.10 -10.67 -2.78
CA GLY A 134 26.01 -10.31 -1.36
C GLY A 134 24.99 -9.22 -1.06
N MET A 135 24.27 -8.69 -2.05
CA MET A 135 23.19 -7.73 -1.79
C MET A 135 21.95 -8.43 -1.24
N ILE A 136 21.27 -7.80 -0.31
CA ILE A 136 19.99 -8.28 0.23
C ILE A 136 18.86 -7.60 -0.53
N TRP A 137 17.98 -8.41 -1.10
CA TRP A 137 16.78 -7.94 -1.81
C TRP A 137 15.53 -8.25 -1.00
N TRP A 138 14.53 -7.38 -1.07
CA TRP A 138 13.21 -7.56 -0.44
C TRP A 138 12.11 -6.96 -1.29
N VAL A 139 10.86 -7.27 -1.00
CA VAL A 139 9.71 -6.60 -1.59
C VAL A 139 8.96 -5.79 -0.53
N GLY A 140 8.47 -4.61 -0.93
CA GLY A 140 7.51 -3.82 -0.18
C GLY A 140 6.12 -4.05 -0.74
N GLN A 141 5.28 -4.81 -0.01
CA GLN A 141 4.04 -5.34 -0.57
C GLN A 141 2.88 -4.35 -0.54
N TYR A 142 2.63 -3.71 0.60
CA TYR A 142 1.39 -2.97 0.86
C TYR A 142 1.61 -1.49 1.12
N ALA A 143 0.50 -0.74 1.15
CA ALA A 143 0.44 0.68 1.44
C ALA A 143 1.38 1.49 0.54
N ALA A 144 2.33 2.19 1.11
CA ALA A 144 3.34 2.96 0.39
C ALA A 144 4.37 2.08 -0.37
N GLY A 145 4.31 0.74 -0.22
CA GLY A 145 5.20 -0.20 -0.89
C GLY A 145 5.00 -0.25 -2.40
N ASN A 146 4.69 -1.43 -2.93
CA ASN A 146 4.65 -1.71 -4.36
C ASN A 146 6.02 -1.49 -5.02
N LEU A 147 7.06 -1.98 -4.35
CA LEU A 147 8.45 -1.81 -4.75
C LEU A 147 9.26 -3.09 -4.52
N VAL A 148 10.43 -3.15 -5.11
CA VAL A 148 11.51 -4.05 -4.71
C VAL A 148 12.67 -3.21 -4.21
N GLY A 149 13.29 -3.62 -3.11
CA GLY A 149 14.40 -2.93 -2.49
C GLY A 149 15.68 -3.75 -2.50
N ARG A 150 16.83 -3.07 -2.45
CA ARG A 150 18.17 -3.65 -2.35
C ARG A 150 18.93 -2.96 -1.21
N LEU A 151 19.57 -3.75 -0.36
CA LEU A 151 20.47 -3.30 0.70
C LEU A 151 21.89 -3.83 0.43
N ASN A 152 22.86 -2.96 0.54
CA ASN A 152 24.24 -3.37 0.73
C ASN A 152 24.47 -3.57 2.25
N PRO A 153 24.64 -4.81 2.73
CA PRO A 153 24.77 -5.06 4.17
C PRO A 153 26.09 -4.53 4.78
N ASP A 154 27.12 -4.31 3.95
CA ASP A 154 28.41 -3.80 4.43
C ASP A 154 28.40 -2.29 4.68
N THR A 155 27.56 -1.55 3.95
CA THR A 155 27.53 -0.08 3.99
C THR A 155 26.23 0.48 4.54
N GLY A 156 25.16 -0.31 4.58
CA GLY A 156 23.80 0.14 4.89
C GLY A 156 23.14 0.93 3.76
N GLU A 157 23.79 1.06 2.60
CA GLU A 157 23.18 1.75 1.45
C GLU A 157 21.98 0.97 0.91
N MET A 158 20.88 1.67 0.74
CA MET A 158 19.65 1.10 0.21
C MET A 158 19.23 1.79 -1.08
N LYS A 159 18.60 1.01 -1.96
CA LYS A 159 17.95 1.52 -3.15
C LYS A 159 16.60 0.82 -3.33
N GLU A 160 15.59 1.59 -3.70
CA GLU A 160 14.24 1.11 -3.96
C GLU A 160 13.87 1.34 -5.42
N PHE A 161 13.19 0.37 -6.01
CA PHE A 161 12.76 0.36 -7.40
C PHE A 161 11.23 0.23 -7.42
N PRO A 162 10.50 1.31 -7.74
CA PRO A 162 9.05 1.25 -7.86
C PRO A 162 8.61 0.24 -8.93
N LEU A 163 7.64 -0.59 -8.58
CA LEU A 163 7.04 -1.55 -9.50
C LEU A 163 5.82 -0.96 -10.21
N PRO A 164 5.37 -1.55 -11.33
CA PRO A 164 4.13 -1.15 -11.99
C PRO A 164 2.95 -1.11 -11.03
N VAL A 165 2.09 -0.13 -11.21
CA VAL A 165 0.92 0.08 -10.33
C VAL A 165 0.10 -1.20 -10.19
N GLY A 166 -0.25 -1.54 -8.95
CA GLY A 166 -1.05 -2.71 -8.64
C GLY A 166 -0.30 -4.04 -8.64
N SER A 167 1.04 -4.03 -8.76
CA SER A 167 1.84 -5.27 -8.67
C SER A 167 1.68 -5.97 -7.33
N ASN A 168 1.62 -5.20 -6.23
CA ASN A 168 1.43 -5.75 -4.88
C ASN A 168 2.34 -6.96 -4.63
N PRO A 169 3.67 -6.81 -4.73
CA PRO A 169 4.62 -7.90 -4.83
C PRO A 169 4.61 -8.76 -3.56
N HIS A 170 4.81 -10.07 -3.72
CA HIS A 170 4.87 -10.99 -2.59
C HIS A 170 6.27 -11.55 -2.36
N SER A 171 6.96 -11.93 -3.43
CA SER A 171 8.26 -12.60 -3.34
C SER A 171 9.26 -12.01 -4.32
N VAL A 172 10.53 -12.08 -3.96
CA VAL A 172 11.67 -11.73 -4.79
C VAL A 172 12.66 -12.89 -4.83
N THR A 173 13.23 -13.14 -6.01
CA THR A 173 14.20 -14.21 -6.21
C THR A 173 15.30 -13.72 -7.15
N PRO A 174 16.56 -13.69 -6.71
CA PRO A 174 17.69 -13.53 -7.61
C PRO A 174 17.80 -14.75 -8.54
N GLY A 175 17.90 -14.49 -9.84
CA GLY A 175 18.08 -15.52 -10.85
C GLY A 175 19.55 -15.81 -11.11
N ASP A 176 19.87 -17.03 -11.55
CA ASP A 176 21.22 -17.43 -11.99
C ASP A 176 21.67 -16.64 -13.24
N ASP A 177 20.72 -15.98 -13.90
CA ASP A 177 20.95 -15.11 -15.05
C ASP A 177 21.36 -13.67 -14.67
N GLY A 178 21.47 -13.39 -13.37
CA GLY A 178 21.84 -12.06 -12.83
C GLY A 178 20.69 -11.07 -12.75
N TYR A 179 19.48 -11.46 -13.13
CA TYR A 179 18.27 -10.65 -12.97
C TYR A 179 17.59 -10.90 -11.63
N ILE A 180 16.76 -9.96 -11.24
CA ILE A 180 15.90 -10.07 -10.05
C ILE A 180 14.46 -10.32 -10.50
N TRP A 181 13.90 -11.42 -10.05
CA TRP A 181 12.54 -11.83 -10.39
C TRP A 181 11.60 -11.54 -9.24
N VAL A 182 10.46 -10.93 -9.55
CA VAL A 182 9.47 -10.47 -8.56
C VAL A 182 8.09 -10.97 -8.94
N SER A 183 7.35 -11.53 -7.99
CA SER A 183 5.95 -11.88 -8.19
C SER A 183 5.05 -10.65 -8.01
N GLY A 184 4.23 -10.35 -9.01
CA GLY A 184 3.21 -9.31 -8.95
C GLY A 184 1.84 -9.89 -8.63
N ASN A 185 1.61 -10.23 -7.36
CA ASN A 185 0.39 -10.90 -6.92
C ASN A 185 -0.88 -10.09 -7.17
N GLY A 186 -0.80 -8.77 -7.08
CA GLY A 186 -1.96 -7.91 -7.26
C GLY A 186 -2.47 -7.87 -8.69
N ASN A 187 -1.62 -8.08 -9.68
CA ASN A 187 -1.94 -7.94 -11.11
C ASN A 187 -1.58 -9.19 -11.94
N ALA A 188 -1.31 -10.33 -11.29
CA ALA A 188 -0.97 -11.61 -11.94
C ALA A 188 0.19 -11.47 -12.95
N THR A 189 1.32 -10.92 -12.51
CA THR A 189 2.51 -10.76 -13.33
C THR A 189 3.76 -11.37 -12.68
N ILE A 190 4.74 -11.69 -13.52
CA ILE A 190 6.12 -11.87 -13.10
C ILE A 190 6.91 -10.70 -13.67
N ILE A 191 7.72 -10.07 -12.85
CA ILE A 191 8.53 -8.91 -13.22
C ILE A 191 10.00 -9.31 -13.14
N ARG A 192 10.74 -9.06 -14.20
CA ARG A 192 12.19 -9.23 -14.25
C ARG A 192 12.84 -7.85 -14.22
N LEU A 193 13.64 -7.59 -13.21
CA LEU A 193 14.42 -6.38 -13.06
C LEU A 193 15.89 -6.67 -13.41
N ASP A 194 16.48 -5.86 -14.25
CA ASP A 194 17.94 -5.80 -14.45
C ASP A 194 18.54 -4.86 -13.39
N PRO A 195 19.33 -5.36 -12.43
CA PRO A 195 19.87 -4.51 -11.36
C PRO A 195 20.92 -3.51 -11.84
N ALA A 196 21.51 -3.71 -13.03
CA ALA A 196 22.52 -2.84 -13.58
C ALA A 196 21.94 -1.67 -14.39
N THR A 197 20.90 -1.91 -15.16
CA THR A 197 20.23 -0.90 -16.01
C THR A 197 18.93 -0.38 -15.43
N GLU A 198 18.39 -1.06 -14.39
CA GLU A 198 17.10 -0.78 -13.76
C GLU A 198 15.91 -1.00 -14.70
N GLU A 199 16.14 -1.59 -15.85
CA GLU A 199 15.06 -1.91 -16.78
C GLU A 199 14.21 -3.06 -16.25
N MET A 200 12.89 -2.91 -16.37
CA MET A 200 11.91 -3.93 -15.98
C MET A 200 11.23 -4.53 -17.20
N LYS A 201 11.11 -5.85 -17.20
CA LYS A 201 10.29 -6.58 -18.16
C LYS A 201 9.17 -7.30 -17.42
N ILE A 202 7.93 -7.07 -17.89
CA ILE A 202 6.72 -7.60 -17.28
C ILE A 202 6.21 -8.77 -18.12
N TYR A 203 5.92 -9.87 -17.45
CA TYR A 203 5.34 -11.07 -18.04
C TYR A 203 3.97 -11.32 -17.41
N PRO A 204 2.87 -11.11 -18.13
CA PRO A 204 1.55 -11.49 -17.62
C PRO A 204 1.45 -13.00 -17.42
N MET A 205 0.82 -13.41 -16.33
CA MET A 205 0.49 -14.82 -16.13
C MET A 205 -0.55 -15.27 -17.15
N PRO A 206 -0.51 -16.51 -17.63
CA PRO A 206 -1.52 -17.05 -18.55
C PRO A 206 -2.94 -16.99 -17.98
N ASP A 207 -3.08 -17.17 -16.69
CA ASP A 207 -4.31 -16.98 -15.95
C ASP A 207 -4.27 -15.62 -15.23
N PRO A 208 -5.10 -14.63 -15.63
CA PRO A 208 -5.12 -13.31 -15.00
C PRO A 208 -5.73 -13.34 -13.58
N THR A 209 -6.29 -14.47 -13.15
CA THR A 209 -6.79 -14.69 -11.80
C THR A 209 -5.78 -15.39 -10.89
N ALA A 210 -4.61 -15.74 -11.42
CA ALA A 210 -3.51 -16.31 -10.65
C ALA A 210 -2.98 -15.29 -9.63
N ARG A 211 -3.61 -15.32 -8.48
CA ARG A 211 -3.27 -14.55 -7.27
C ARG A 211 -3.27 -15.52 -6.11
N ASP A 212 -2.39 -15.36 -5.17
CA ASP A 212 -2.40 -16.12 -3.91
C ASP A 212 -3.23 -15.46 -2.84
#